data_52175a1736b32ee984f44591cd51c247
#
_entry.id   52175a1736b32ee984f44591cd51c247
#
_cell.length_a   1.000
_cell.length_b   1.000
_cell.length_c   1.000
_cell.angle_alpha   90.00
_cell.angle_beta   90.00
_cell.angle_gamma   90.00
#
_symmetry.space_group_name_H-M   'P 1'
#
loop_
_entity.id
_entity.type
_entity.pdbx_description
1 polymer ?
#
loop_
_entity_poly.entity_id
_entity_poly.type
_entity_poly.pdbx_seq_one_letter_code
_entity_poly.pdbx_strand_id
1 'polypeptide(L)'
;MSRLEQYVNNTYNQHYAQEGKQTTEIVFENGHGEGFCIGNIIKYAQRFGKKDGKNEKDLYKVIHYAIILLGKMHEDDLKNLNDYHLELKDGS
;
A
#
# COMPACT_ATOMS: atom_id res chain seq x y z
N MET A 1 18.44 -4.62 -8.43
CA MET A 1 17.23 -4.03 -7.83
C MET A 1 17.23 -2.53 -8.08
N SER A 2 16.10 -1.95 -8.49
CA SER A 2 15.98 -0.52 -8.74
C SER A 2 16.02 0.27 -7.44
N ARG A 3 16.30 1.58 -7.53
CA ARG A 3 16.26 2.47 -6.36
C ARG A 3 14.90 2.46 -5.69
N LEU A 4 13.84 2.43 -6.49
CA LEU A 4 12.49 2.39 -5.97
C LEU A 4 12.23 1.10 -5.20
N GLU A 5 12.61 -0.03 -5.78
CA GLU A 5 12.42 -1.31 -5.12
C GLU A 5 13.20 -1.37 -3.80
N GLN A 6 14.42 -0.85 -3.78
CA GLN A 6 15.22 -0.79 -2.56
C GLN A 6 14.54 0.09 -1.51
N TYR A 7 14.01 1.25 -1.91
CA TYR A 7 13.33 2.13 -0.99
C TYR A 7 12.10 1.46 -0.38
N VAL A 8 11.26 0.85 -1.22
CA VAL A 8 10.04 0.19 -0.75
C VAL A 8 10.39 -0.96 0.19
N ASN A 9 11.36 -1.80 -0.19
CA ASN A 9 11.76 -2.93 0.64
C ASN A 9 12.33 -2.47 1.98
N ASN A 10 13.20 -1.46 1.97
CA ASN A 10 13.80 -0.95 3.20
C ASN A 10 12.76 -0.32 4.12
N THR A 11 11.85 0.47 3.55
CA THR A 11 10.80 1.11 4.31
C THR A 11 9.88 0.06 4.93
N TYR A 12 9.47 -0.93 4.16
CA TYR A 12 8.62 -2.01 4.64
C TYR A 12 9.30 -2.76 5.79
N ASN A 13 10.57 -3.15 5.58
CA ASN A 13 11.28 -3.94 6.59
C ASN A 13 11.55 -3.15 7.87
N GLN A 14 11.85 -1.86 7.75
CA GLN A 14 12.20 -1.05 8.91
C GLN A 14 10.98 -0.57 9.69
N HIS A 15 9.90 -0.19 8.99
CA HIS A 15 8.72 0.38 9.62
C HIS A 15 7.56 -0.59 9.71
N TYR A 16 7.19 -1.19 8.60
CA TYR A 16 5.95 -1.96 8.53
C TYR A 16 6.12 -3.38 9.04
N ALA A 17 7.32 -3.95 8.96
CA ALA A 17 7.58 -5.27 9.49
C ALA A 17 7.68 -5.28 11.01
N GLN A 18 8.11 -4.16 11.62
CA GLN A 18 8.31 -4.09 13.05
C GLN A 18 7.16 -3.40 13.79
N GLU A 19 6.79 -2.20 13.35
CA GLU A 19 5.77 -1.40 14.03
C GLU A 19 4.69 -0.88 13.07
N GLY A 20 5.11 -0.22 11.97
CA GLY A 20 4.20 0.40 11.02
C GLY A 20 3.29 -0.60 10.31
N LYS A 21 3.77 -1.83 10.11
CA LYS A 21 2.97 -2.88 9.50
C LYS A 21 1.72 -3.16 10.30
N GLN A 22 1.88 -3.29 11.62
CA GLN A 22 0.75 -3.58 12.49
C GLN A 22 -0.31 -2.48 12.42
N THR A 23 0.13 -1.22 12.46
CA THR A 23 -0.78 -0.08 12.36
C THR A 23 -1.52 -0.07 11.04
N THR A 24 -0.81 -0.28 9.94
CA THR A 24 -1.42 -0.30 8.60
C THR A 24 -2.45 -1.41 8.49
N GLU A 25 -2.14 -2.59 9.01
CA GLU A 25 -3.08 -3.72 8.99
C GLU A 25 -4.34 -3.40 9.79
N ILE A 26 -4.20 -2.78 10.96
CA ILE A 26 -5.34 -2.37 11.78
C ILE A 26 -6.21 -1.36 11.03
N VAL A 27 -5.60 -0.41 10.35
CA VAL A 27 -6.33 0.60 9.55
C VAL A 27 -7.16 -0.09 8.47
N PHE A 28 -6.58 -1.07 7.75
CA PHE A 28 -7.30 -1.80 6.71
C PHE A 28 -8.41 -2.68 7.31
N GLU A 29 -8.14 -3.34 8.42
CA GLU A 29 -9.14 -4.19 9.09
C GLU A 29 -10.36 -3.39 9.53
N ASN A 30 -10.18 -2.13 9.86
CA ASN A 30 -11.26 -1.25 10.29
C ASN A 30 -11.92 -0.50 9.12
N GLY A 31 -11.58 -0.81 7.89
CA GLY A 31 -12.24 -0.26 6.72
C GLY A 31 -11.74 1.11 6.29
N HIS A 32 -10.62 1.56 6.83
CA HIS A 32 -10.08 2.89 6.53
C HIS A 32 -8.83 2.87 5.66
N GLY A 33 -8.46 1.70 5.14
CA GLY A 33 -7.21 1.55 4.41
C GLY A 33 -7.14 2.35 3.12
N GLU A 34 -8.21 2.34 2.33
CA GLU A 34 -8.25 3.10 1.08
C GLU A 34 -8.09 4.59 1.34
N GLY A 35 -8.89 5.14 2.26
CA GLY A 35 -8.81 6.55 2.61
C GLY A 35 -7.45 6.93 3.19
N PHE A 36 -6.89 6.07 4.01
CA PHE A 36 -5.57 6.26 4.61
C PHE A 36 -4.50 6.35 3.50
N CYS A 37 -4.49 5.42 2.57
CA CYS A 37 -3.51 5.41 1.48
C CYS A 37 -3.68 6.60 0.55
N ILE A 38 -4.91 6.90 0.12
CA ILE A 38 -5.18 8.03 -0.77
C ILE A 38 -4.83 9.34 -0.08
N GLY A 39 -5.18 9.50 1.20
CA GLY A 39 -4.84 10.70 1.96
C GLY A 39 -3.35 10.93 2.04
N ASN A 40 -2.56 9.88 2.27
CA ASN A 40 -1.12 10.00 2.30
C ASN A 40 -0.52 10.29 0.92
N ILE A 41 -1.07 9.72 -0.14
CA ILE A 41 -0.65 10.02 -1.50
C ILE A 41 -0.84 11.52 -1.78
N ILE A 42 -1.99 12.06 -1.47
CA ILE A 42 -2.29 13.48 -1.66
C ILE A 42 -1.34 14.34 -0.83
N LYS A 43 -1.15 13.99 0.43
CA LYS A 43 -0.29 14.72 1.35
C LYS A 43 1.13 14.85 0.79
N TYR A 44 1.72 13.75 0.38
CA TYR A 44 3.09 13.76 -0.10
C TYR A 44 3.22 14.36 -1.49
N ALA A 45 2.22 14.19 -2.35
CA ALA A 45 2.20 14.84 -3.66
C ALA A 45 2.15 16.36 -3.52
N GLN A 46 1.34 16.88 -2.59
CA GLN A 46 1.26 18.32 -2.34
C GLN A 46 2.54 18.85 -1.71
N ARG A 47 3.19 18.05 -0.88
CA ARG A 47 4.41 18.46 -0.19
C ARG A 47 5.60 18.62 -1.15
N PHE A 48 5.61 17.87 -2.22
CA PHE A 48 6.69 17.90 -3.21
C PHE A 48 6.83 19.30 -3.80
N GLY A 49 8.02 19.86 -3.71
CA GLY A 49 8.33 21.21 -4.19
C GLY A 49 7.99 22.35 -3.24
N LYS A 50 7.34 22.05 -2.12
CA LYS A 50 6.96 23.07 -1.14
C LYS A 50 7.81 23.04 0.12
N LYS A 51 7.91 21.88 0.75
CA LYS A 51 8.74 21.68 1.93
C LYS A 51 9.97 20.91 1.51
N ASP A 52 11.15 21.41 1.87
CA ASP A 52 12.43 20.82 1.50
C ASP A 52 12.63 20.71 -0.02
N GLY A 53 11.98 21.59 -0.80
CA GLY A 53 12.12 21.61 -2.25
C GLY A 53 11.53 20.38 -2.93
N LYS A 54 12.06 20.05 -4.09
CA LYS A 54 11.62 18.89 -4.87
C LYS A 54 12.31 17.64 -4.36
N ASN A 55 11.90 17.19 -3.18
CA ASN A 55 12.51 16.07 -2.50
C ASN A 55 11.99 14.74 -3.05
N GLU A 56 12.90 13.93 -3.55
CA GLU A 56 12.62 12.62 -4.10
C GLU A 56 11.85 11.72 -3.13
N LYS A 57 12.13 11.88 -1.83
CA LYS A 57 11.47 11.08 -0.79
C LYS A 57 9.96 11.25 -0.78
N ASP A 58 9.48 12.47 -1.09
CA ASP A 58 8.03 12.70 -1.15
C ASP A 58 7.38 11.87 -2.26
N LEU A 59 8.04 11.77 -3.40
CA LEU A 59 7.55 10.95 -4.51
C LEU A 59 7.61 9.47 -4.18
N TYR A 60 8.66 9.03 -3.50
CA TYR A 60 8.76 7.62 -3.09
C TYR A 60 7.62 7.24 -2.12
N LYS A 61 7.24 8.16 -1.24
CA LYS A 61 6.13 7.93 -0.32
C LYS A 61 4.79 7.84 -1.06
N VAL A 62 4.59 8.68 -2.08
CA VAL A 62 3.42 8.58 -2.94
C VAL A 62 3.32 7.18 -3.54
N ILE A 63 4.42 6.71 -4.12
CA ILE A 63 4.47 5.39 -4.76
C ILE A 63 4.27 4.29 -3.72
N HIS A 64 4.88 4.44 -2.55
CA HIS A 64 4.79 3.45 -1.47
C HIS A 64 3.34 3.20 -1.04
N TYR A 65 2.59 4.28 -0.80
CA TYR A 65 1.19 4.13 -0.40
C TYR A 65 0.32 3.59 -1.53
N ALA A 66 0.66 3.95 -2.78
CA ALA A 66 -0.04 3.37 -3.93
C ALA A 66 0.22 1.86 -4.03
N ILE A 67 1.44 1.41 -3.77
CA ILE A 67 1.80 -0.02 -3.78
C ILE A 67 1.04 -0.77 -2.67
N ILE A 68 0.95 -0.19 -1.48
CA ILE A 68 0.20 -0.80 -0.38
C ILE A 68 -1.26 -1.02 -0.79
N LEU A 69 -1.88 0.01 -1.34
CA LEU A 69 -3.28 -0.07 -1.75
C LEU A 69 -3.49 -1.07 -2.88
N LEU A 70 -2.62 -1.05 -3.88
CA LEU A 70 -2.68 -2.02 -4.97
C LEU A 70 -2.53 -3.45 -4.46
N GLY A 71 -1.61 -3.66 -3.50
CA GLY A 71 -1.43 -4.97 -2.90
C GLY A 71 -2.70 -5.48 -2.23
N LYS A 72 -3.39 -4.61 -1.51
CA LYS A 72 -4.65 -4.97 -0.86
C LYS A 72 -5.75 -5.28 -1.88
N MET A 73 -5.85 -4.49 -2.94
CA MET A 73 -6.81 -4.76 -4.01
C MET A 73 -6.55 -6.11 -4.67
N HIS A 74 -5.29 -6.45 -4.88
CA HIS A 74 -4.92 -7.75 -5.45
C HIS A 74 -5.22 -8.91 -4.51
N GLU A 75 -5.03 -8.74 -3.22
CA GLU A 75 -5.42 -9.74 -2.24
C GLU A 75 -6.93 -10.01 -2.32
N ASP A 76 -7.73 -8.95 -2.38
CA ASP A 76 -9.18 -9.07 -2.48
C ASP A 76 -9.59 -9.75 -3.77
N ASP A 77 -8.95 -9.41 -4.88
CA ASP A 77 -9.22 -10.03 -6.18
C ASP A 77 -8.90 -11.53 -6.16
N LEU A 78 -7.76 -11.91 -5.58
CA LEU A 78 -7.37 -13.30 -5.47
C LEU A 78 -8.34 -14.08 -4.58
N LYS A 79 -8.80 -13.47 -3.51
CA LYS A 79 -9.80 -14.08 -2.63
C LYS A 79 -11.10 -14.32 -3.36
N ASN A 80 -11.58 -13.33 -4.10
CA ASN A 80 -12.79 -13.43 -4.89
C ASN A 80 -12.68 -14.52 -5.96
N LEU A 81 -11.53 -14.61 -6.60
CA LEU A 81 -11.27 -15.64 -7.60
C LEU A 81 -11.30 -17.05 -6.99
N ASN A 82 -10.71 -17.21 -5.82
CA ASN A 82 -10.73 -18.48 -5.11
C ASN A 82 -12.16 -18.88 -4.73
N ASP A 83 -12.94 -17.94 -4.24
CA ASP A 83 -14.35 -18.19 -3.93
C ASP A 83 -15.13 -18.60 -5.16
N TYR A 84 -14.88 -17.94 -6.29
CA TYR A 84 -15.51 -18.28 -7.57
C TYR A 84 -15.16 -19.70 -8.01
N HIS A 85 -13.90 -20.09 -7.89
CA HIS A 85 -13.46 -21.43 -8.24
C HIS A 85 -14.10 -22.50 -7.36
N LEU A 86 -14.24 -22.22 -6.06
CA LEU A 86 -14.90 -23.12 -5.14
C LEU A 86 -16.37 -23.31 -5.50
N GLU A 87 -17.06 -22.25 -5.86
CA GLU A 87 -18.46 -22.31 -6.28
C GLU A 87 -18.60 -23.16 -7.55
N LEU A 88 -17.73 -22.97 -8.52
CA LEU A 88 -17.75 -23.75 -9.75
C LEU A 88 -17.51 -25.25 -9.49
N LYS A 89 -16.61 -25.56 -8.58
CA LYS A 89 -16.32 -26.95 -8.20
C LYS A 89 -17.54 -27.60 -7.56
N ASP A 90 -18.18 -26.91 -6.66
CA ASP A 90 -19.34 -27.41 -5.93
C ASP A 90 -20.58 -27.50 -6.82
N GLY A 91 -20.64 -26.62 -7.83
CA GLY A 91 -21.78 -26.58 -8.74
C GLY A 91 -21.67 -27.47 -9.96
N SER A 92 -20.53 -28.08 -10.15
CA SER A 92 -20.30 -28.98 -11.26
C SER A 92 -20.44 -30.44 -10.82
#